data_4f0ebb4fafd3d9261d3ec551cb3ba74c
#
_entry.id   4f0ebb4fafd3d9261d3ec551cb3ba74c
#
_cell.length_a   1.000
_cell.length_b   1.000
_cell.length_c   1.000
_cell.angle_alpha   90.00
_cell.angle_beta   90.00
_cell.angle_gamma   90.00
#
_symmetry.space_group_name_H-M   'P 1'
#
loop_
_entity.id
_entity.type
_entity.pdbx_description
1 polymer ?
#
loop_
_entity_poly.entity_id
_entity_poly.type
_entity_poly.pdbx_seq_one_letter_code
_entity_poly.pdbx_strand_id
1 'polypeptide(L)'
;MRRRRSLLRLVAAIAVAGPAMAALTPASAAASWETVIAPSSFNDYNALAAEWAYLYPWGSDHNGSARMYGSATDHNHVSLSGGVLTLRAARINWNEGTSGSSPHLPIRYHSGAVHARDQVVVNDQFPNWEVKGDFQAPSARGTWPAFWLTGVNSWPPESDILEFKGDNRNWFNTFRTSSDVDSTIVGVSSPGSWHNYRAWITKVSATDVDIHYYIDGQWKAVHHARGFVGKPMWLIINLQMEGSSGSPGPSADTYYRARDVYVGRSRNY
;
A
#
# COMPACT_ATOMS: atom_id res chain seq x y z
N MET A 1 -81.52 -21.17 60.72
CA MET A 1 -80.33 -20.52 60.23
C MET A 1 -79.21 -21.58 60.06
N ARG A 2 -78.95 -22.08 58.83
CA ARG A 2 -77.93 -23.06 58.57
C ARG A 2 -76.91 -22.41 57.67
N ARG A 3 -75.62 -22.27 58.13
CA ARG A 3 -74.48 -21.76 57.34
C ARG A 3 -73.93 -22.92 56.49
N ARG A 4 -73.94 -22.71 55.17
CA ARG A 4 -73.24 -23.58 54.25
C ARG A 4 -71.73 -23.17 54.17
N ARG A 5 -70.87 -24.07 54.45
CA ARG A 5 -69.38 -23.94 54.22
C ARG A 5 -69.05 -24.44 52.81
N SER A 6 -68.57 -23.56 51.99
CA SER A 6 -68.00 -23.91 50.68
C SER A 6 -66.57 -24.32 50.83
N LEU A 7 -66.21 -25.53 50.39
CA LEU A 7 -64.86 -26.01 50.27
C LEU A 7 -64.26 -25.55 48.92
N LEU A 8 -63.24 -24.70 49.00
CA LEU A 8 -62.41 -24.38 47.85
C LEU A 8 -61.41 -25.50 47.62
N ARG A 9 -61.45 -26.17 46.45
CA ARG A 9 -60.39 -27.08 46.03
C ARG A 9 -59.28 -26.33 45.32
N LEU A 10 -58.07 -26.32 45.89
CA LEU A 10 -56.89 -25.76 45.30
C LEU A 10 -56.33 -26.80 44.29
N VAL A 11 -56.32 -26.48 43.00
CA VAL A 11 -55.65 -27.25 41.96
C VAL A 11 -54.24 -26.69 41.82
N ALA A 12 -53.22 -27.43 42.22
CA ALA A 12 -51.84 -27.08 41.99
C ALA A 12 -51.45 -27.46 40.56
N ALA A 13 -51.15 -26.50 39.74
CA ALA A 13 -50.56 -26.71 38.40
C ALA A 13 -49.05 -26.85 38.55
N ILE A 14 -48.52 -28.03 38.24
CA ILE A 14 -47.07 -28.28 38.15
C ILE A 14 -46.63 -27.79 36.78
N ALA A 15 -45.89 -26.71 36.75
CA ALA A 15 -45.18 -26.23 35.56
C ALA A 15 -43.87 -27.04 35.37
N VAL A 16 -43.82 -27.89 34.37
CA VAL A 16 -42.60 -28.57 33.95
C VAL A 16 -41.76 -27.60 33.14
N ALA A 17 -40.72 -27.04 33.74
CA ALA A 17 -39.72 -26.27 33.01
C ALA A 17 -38.83 -27.21 32.19
N GLY A 18 -39.00 -27.25 30.89
CA GLY A 18 -38.09 -27.91 29.95
C GLY A 18 -36.73 -27.16 29.88
N PRO A 19 -35.61 -27.87 29.68
CA PRO A 19 -34.32 -27.22 29.53
C PRO A 19 -34.31 -26.37 28.31
N ALA A 20 -34.06 -25.06 28.45
CA ALA A 20 -33.79 -24.15 27.35
C ALA A 20 -32.46 -24.54 26.70
N MET A 21 -32.49 -25.13 25.51
CA MET A 21 -31.28 -25.31 24.69
C MET A 21 -30.83 -23.93 24.27
N ALA A 22 -29.75 -23.42 24.86
CA ALA A 22 -29.04 -22.27 24.37
C ALA A 22 -28.46 -22.65 22.99
N ALA A 23 -28.97 -22.00 21.93
CA ALA A 23 -28.38 -22.11 20.61
C ALA A 23 -26.96 -21.51 20.69
N LEU A 24 -25.93 -22.39 20.57
CA LEU A 24 -24.56 -21.94 20.39
C LEU A 24 -24.50 -21.22 19.03
N THR A 25 -24.47 -19.89 19.05
CA THR A 25 -24.07 -19.13 17.86
C THR A 25 -22.66 -19.56 17.50
N PRO A 26 -22.40 -20.01 16.26
CA PRO A 26 -21.03 -20.34 15.85
C PRO A 26 -20.19 -19.07 16.05
N ALA A 27 -19.09 -19.19 16.80
CA ALA A 27 -18.11 -18.15 16.89
C ALA A 27 -17.64 -17.84 15.46
N SER A 28 -17.82 -16.59 14.99
CA SER A 28 -17.26 -16.15 13.73
C SER A 28 -15.75 -16.43 13.81
N ALA A 29 -15.24 -17.27 12.93
CA ALA A 29 -13.80 -17.51 12.85
C ALA A 29 -13.12 -16.17 12.64
N ALA A 30 -12.20 -15.80 13.53
CA ALA A 30 -11.44 -14.58 13.37
C ALA A 30 -10.67 -14.68 12.05
N ALA A 31 -10.77 -13.64 11.19
CA ALA A 31 -10.05 -13.61 9.93
C ALA A 31 -8.55 -13.83 10.20
N SER A 32 -7.96 -14.89 9.62
CA SER A 32 -6.53 -15.10 9.75
C SER A 32 -5.77 -14.22 8.78
N TRP A 33 -4.77 -13.51 9.30
CA TRP A 33 -3.85 -12.71 8.49
C TRP A 33 -2.64 -13.53 8.09
N GLU A 34 -2.29 -13.44 6.80
CA GLU A 34 -1.06 -14.01 6.23
C GLU A 34 -0.12 -12.85 5.87
N THR A 35 1.14 -12.95 6.31
CA THR A 35 2.19 -12.02 5.89
C THR A 35 2.64 -12.40 4.48
N VAL A 36 2.63 -11.41 3.57
CA VAL A 36 3.11 -11.54 2.19
C VAL A 36 4.51 -10.93 2.07
N ILE A 37 4.72 -9.73 2.65
CA ILE A 37 6.03 -9.09 2.77
C ILE A 37 6.25 -8.80 4.26
N ALA A 38 7.34 -9.31 4.80
CA ALA A 38 7.68 -9.14 6.21
C ALA A 38 8.36 -7.78 6.45
N PRO A 39 8.13 -7.12 7.63
CA PRO A 39 8.84 -5.90 7.99
C PRO A 39 10.37 -6.03 7.97
N SER A 40 10.88 -7.26 8.09
CA SER A 40 12.30 -7.60 8.04
C SER A 40 12.89 -7.70 6.65
N SER A 41 12.11 -7.45 5.59
CA SER A 41 12.55 -7.63 4.18
C SER A 41 13.74 -6.75 3.77
N PHE A 42 14.08 -5.74 4.56
CA PHE A 42 15.25 -4.88 4.35
C PHE A 42 16.38 -5.08 5.38
N ASN A 43 16.33 -6.15 6.18
CA ASN A 43 17.37 -6.41 7.17
C ASN A 43 18.73 -6.72 6.53
N ASP A 44 18.74 -7.42 5.40
CA ASP A 44 19.91 -7.72 4.60
C ASP A 44 19.53 -7.97 3.13
N TYR A 45 20.54 -8.14 2.27
CA TYR A 45 20.32 -8.34 0.82
C TYR A 45 19.71 -9.69 0.47
N ASN A 46 19.82 -10.72 1.31
CA ASN A 46 19.14 -12.00 1.09
C ASN A 46 17.66 -11.85 1.37
N ALA A 47 17.29 -11.16 2.46
CA ALA A 47 15.91 -10.85 2.79
C ALA A 47 15.26 -9.98 1.68
N LEU A 48 15.98 -8.94 1.21
CA LEU A 48 15.52 -8.13 0.07
C LEU A 48 15.32 -9.03 -1.16
N ALA A 49 16.29 -9.84 -1.52
CA ALA A 49 16.21 -10.67 -2.74
C ALA A 49 15.11 -11.75 -2.67
N ALA A 50 14.69 -12.16 -1.47
CA ALA A 50 13.59 -13.10 -1.29
C ALA A 50 12.23 -12.48 -1.66
N GLU A 51 12.00 -11.22 -1.30
CA GLU A 51 10.69 -10.57 -1.41
C GLU A 51 10.64 -9.46 -2.47
N TRP A 52 11.80 -8.91 -2.87
CA TRP A 52 11.92 -7.78 -3.80
C TRP A 52 12.83 -8.08 -4.98
N ALA A 53 12.59 -7.41 -6.09
CA ALA A 53 13.49 -7.32 -7.22
C ALA A 53 13.89 -5.86 -7.46
N TYR A 54 15.08 -5.66 -8.03
CA TYR A 54 15.57 -4.34 -8.41
C TYR A 54 14.84 -3.81 -9.63
N LEU A 55 14.83 -2.49 -9.79
CA LEU A 55 14.22 -1.73 -10.88
C LEU A 55 12.68 -1.76 -10.85
N TYR A 56 12.07 -1.17 -11.87
CA TYR A 56 10.65 -1.37 -12.15
C TYR A 56 10.41 -2.76 -12.76
N PRO A 57 9.19 -3.32 -12.68
CA PRO A 57 8.89 -4.61 -13.34
C PRO A 57 9.12 -4.60 -14.85
N TRP A 58 9.09 -3.43 -15.48
CA TRP A 58 9.29 -3.22 -16.93
C TRP A 58 10.68 -2.71 -17.31
N GLY A 59 11.61 -2.55 -16.37
CA GLY A 59 12.99 -2.14 -16.61
C GLY A 59 13.40 -0.88 -15.87
N SER A 60 14.35 -0.13 -16.44
CA SER A 60 15.01 0.99 -15.75
C SER A 60 14.31 2.33 -15.90
N ASP A 61 13.47 2.51 -16.90
CA ASP A 61 12.93 3.82 -17.27
C ASP A 61 11.45 3.94 -16.93
N HIS A 62 11.05 5.17 -16.57
CA HIS A 62 9.66 5.58 -16.40
C HIS A 62 9.51 7.04 -16.87
N ASN A 63 8.46 7.73 -16.46
CA ASN A 63 8.01 9.05 -16.95
C ASN A 63 8.78 10.27 -16.38
N GLY A 64 9.86 10.09 -15.66
CA GLY A 64 10.72 11.16 -15.14
C GLY A 64 12.10 11.21 -15.81
N SER A 65 13.00 12.01 -15.24
CA SER A 65 14.38 12.20 -15.71
C SER A 65 15.40 11.28 -15.02
N ALA A 66 14.96 10.30 -14.20
CA ALA A 66 15.84 9.35 -13.57
C ALA A 66 15.76 7.99 -14.25
N ARG A 67 16.92 7.40 -14.54
CA ARG A 67 17.08 5.99 -14.91
C ARG A 67 17.46 5.21 -13.67
N MET A 68 16.78 4.08 -13.46
CA MET A 68 16.98 3.25 -12.27
C MET A 68 18.17 2.31 -12.46
N TYR A 69 18.98 2.21 -11.42
CA TYR A 69 20.11 1.30 -11.29
C TYR A 69 20.03 0.54 -9.97
N GLY A 70 20.51 -0.69 -9.98
CA GLY A 70 20.61 -1.55 -8.82
C GLY A 70 20.58 -3.01 -9.24
N SER A 71 21.36 -3.82 -8.54
CA SER A 71 21.40 -5.27 -8.71
C SER A 71 21.93 -5.91 -7.43
N ALA A 72 22.03 -7.25 -7.40
CA ALA A 72 22.64 -7.98 -6.30
C ALA A 72 24.13 -7.64 -6.05
N THR A 73 24.79 -6.98 -7.01
CA THR A 73 26.20 -6.60 -6.95
C THR A 73 26.44 -5.10 -7.12
N ASP A 74 25.38 -4.32 -7.40
CA ASP A 74 25.46 -2.86 -7.49
C ASP A 74 24.45 -2.22 -6.51
N HIS A 75 24.99 -1.67 -5.44
CA HIS A 75 24.23 -1.04 -4.36
C HIS A 75 24.36 0.49 -4.33
N ASN A 76 24.89 1.10 -5.39
CA ASN A 76 25.11 2.56 -5.43
C ASN A 76 23.81 3.37 -5.32
N HIS A 77 22.73 2.86 -5.89
CA HIS A 77 21.43 3.53 -5.91
C HIS A 77 20.34 2.82 -5.11
N VAL A 78 20.61 1.57 -4.68
CA VAL A 78 19.72 0.75 -3.85
C VAL A 78 20.57 0.10 -2.77
N SER A 79 20.59 0.64 -1.58
CA SER A 79 21.43 0.15 -0.48
C SER A 79 20.63 -0.15 0.78
N LEU A 80 21.16 -1.05 1.61
CA LEU A 80 20.59 -1.45 2.89
C LEU A 80 21.57 -1.15 4.03
N SER A 81 21.02 -0.63 5.15
CA SER A 81 21.78 -0.47 6.39
C SER A 81 20.81 -0.43 7.57
N GLY A 82 21.03 -1.30 8.57
CA GLY A 82 20.23 -1.32 9.81
C GLY A 82 18.72 -1.49 9.59
N GLY A 83 18.30 -2.34 8.66
CA GLY A 83 16.89 -2.57 8.34
C GLY A 83 16.26 -1.46 7.49
N VAL A 84 17.06 -0.55 6.95
CA VAL A 84 16.59 0.58 6.12
C VAL A 84 17.03 0.40 4.68
N LEU A 85 16.07 0.40 3.76
CA LEU A 85 16.29 0.59 2.33
C LEU A 85 16.56 2.08 2.08
N THR A 86 17.64 2.38 1.35
CA THR A 86 17.94 3.72 0.86
C THR A 86 18.00 3.72 -0.66
N LEU A 87 17.14 4.52 -1.28
CA LEU A 87 17.22 4.87 -2.70
C LEU A 87 17.93 6.21 -2.83
N ARG A 88 18.96 6.26 -3.67
CA ARG A 88 19.78 7.45 -3.92
C ARG A 88 19.63 7.90 -5.36
N ALA A 89 19.18 9.13 -5.57
CA ALA A 89 19.23 9.80 -6.86
C ALA A 89 20.49 10.70 -6.92
N ALA A 90 21.34 10.48 -7.93
CA ALA A 90 22.54 11.25 -8.19
C ALA A 90 22.45 11.89 -9.57
N ARG A 91 22.78 13.20 -9.66
CA ARG A 91 22.76 13.91 -10.94
C ARG A 91 23.94 13.46 -11.81
N ILE A 92 23.67 13.20 -13.10
CA ILE A 92 24.69 12.93 -14.11
C ILE A 92 25.01 14.24 -14.87
N ASN A 93 26.22 14.32 -15.42
CA ASN A 93 26.72 15.47 -16.18
C ASN A 93 27.04 15.16 -17.65
N TRP A 94 26.55 14.03 -18.15
CA TRP A 94 26.66 13.64 -19.56
C TRP A 94 25.28 13.38 -20.16
N ASN A 95 25.23 13.30 -21.50
CA ASN A 95 24.01 12.96 -22.21
C ASN A 95 23.84 11.44 -22.27
N GLU A 96 22.77 10.93 -21.70
CA GLU A 96 22.41 9.50 -21.70
C GLU A 96 21.12 9.23 -22.49
N GLY A 97 20.70 10.19 -23.31
CA GLY A 97 19.46 10.09 -24.06
C GLY A 97 18.22 10.46 -23.23
N THR A 98 17.09 9.87 -23.59
CA THR A 98 15.79 10.13 -22.97
C THR A 98 15.22 8.87 -22.35
N SER A 99 14.27 9.02 -21.43
CA SER A 99 13.53 7.91 -20.83
C SER A 99 12.72 7.16 -21.90
N GLY A 100 12.56 5.85 -21.73
CA GLY A 100 11.80 4.99 -22.62
C GLY A 100 10.28 5.20 -22.57
N SER A 101 9.78 5.95 -21.56
CA SER A 101 8.36 6.22 -21.36
C SER A 101 8.01 7.68 -21.63
N SER A 102 6.79 7.95 -22.13
CA SER A 102 6.28 9.32 -22.29
C SER A 102 6.30 10.04 -20.95
N PRO A 103 6.74 11.31 -20.91
CA PRO A 103 7.00 12.24 -22.01
C PRO A 103 8.43 12.20 -22.59
N HIS A 104 9.19 11.11 -22.40
CA HIS A 104 10.55 10.92 -22.94
C HIS A 104 11.52 12.03 -22.50
N LEU A 105 11.54 12.32 -21.20
CA LEU A 105 12.41 13.34 -20.63
C LEU A 105 13.89 12.96 -20.77
N PRO A 106 14.79 13.94 -20.97
CA PRO A 106 16.23 13.67 -20.91
C PRO A 106 16.61 13.00 -19.58
N ILE A 107 17.44 11.96 -19.63
CA ILE A 107 17.99 11.34 -18.42
C ILE A 107 19.02 12.29 -17.82
N ARG A 108 18.78 12.69 -16.57
CA ARG A 108 19.61 13.63 -15.81
C ARG A 108 20.07 13.06 -14.47
N TYR A 109 19.50 11.92 -14.06
CA TYR A 109 19.79 11.27 -12.79
C TYR A 109 19.91 9.77 -12.99
N HIS A 110 20.82 9.16 -12.25
CA HIS A 110 20.73 7.75 -11.90
C HIS A 110 20.06 7.65 -10.53
N SER A 111 19.15 6.71 -10.36
CA SER A 111 18.39 6.55 -9.13
C SER A 111 18.09 5.08 -8.84
N GLY A 112 17.28 4.79 -7.83
CA GLY A 112 16.91 3.44 -7.43
C GLY A 112 15.40 3.20 -7.44
N ALA A 113 15.05 1.95 -7.72
CA ALA A 113 13.72 1.40 -7.55
C ALA A 113 13.79 -0.07 -7.13
N VAL A 114 12.80 -0.52 -6.38
CA VAL A 114 12.54 -1.94 -6.10
C VAL A 114 11.05 -2.21 -6.29
N HIS A 115 10.71 -3.43 -6.72
CA HIS A 115 9.32 -3.89 -6.77
C HIS A 115 9.18 -5.23 -6.06
N ALA A 116 8.02 -5.44 -5.44
CA ALA A 116 7.72 -6.70 -4.78
C ALA A 116 7.61 -7.85 -5.79
N ARG A 117 8.11 -9.04 -5.42
CA ARG A 117 7.95 -10.26 -6.23
C ARG A 117 6.52 -10.76 -6.19
N ASP A 118 5.91 -10.71 -5.01
CA ASP A 118 4.51 -11.05 -4.82
C ASP A 118 3.61 -9.88 -5.19
N GLN A 119 2.45 -10.21 -5.74
CA GLN A 119 1.48 -9.25 -6.24
C GLN A 119 0.33 -9.08 -5.25
N VAL A 120 -0.21 -7.89 -5.15
CA VAL A 120 -1.46 -7.62 -4.44
C VAL A 120 -2.63 -7.97 -5.36
N VAL A 121 -3.45 -8.96 -4.95
CA VAL A 121 -4.61 -9.41 -5.73
C VAL A 121 -5.80 -9.57 -4.79
N VAL A 122 -6.71 -8.62 -4.81
CA VAL A 122 -7.96 -8.70 -4.06
C VAL A 122 -8.91 -9.65 -4.76
N ASN A 123 -9.42 -10.65 -4.07
CA ASN A 123 -10.35 -11.65 -4.60
C ASN A 123 -11.22 -12.25 -3.49
N ASP A 124 -12.05 -13.26 -3.79
CA ASP A 124 -12.92 -13.88 -2.80
C ASP A 124 -12.15 -14.63 -1.70
N GLN A 125 -10.99 -15.19 -2.03
CA GLN A 125 -10.14 -15.88 -1.06
C GLN A 125 -9.42 -14.90 -0.14
N PHE A 126 -8.97 -13.75 -0.68
CA PHE A 126 -8.24 -12.70 0.02
C PHE A 126 -8.92 -11.35 -0.21
N PRO A 127 -10.03 -11.09 0.51
CA PRO A 127 -10.82 -9.88 0.31
C PRO A 127 -10.21 -8.63 0.93
N ASN A 128 -9.28 -8.79 1.89
CA ASN A 128 -8.66 -7.66 2.58
C ASN A 128 -7.15 -7.73 2.49
N TRP A 129 -6.53 -6.57 2.25
CA TRP A 129 -5.09 -6.40 2.19
C TRP A 129 -4.68 -5.17 2.99
N GLU A 130 -3.53 -5.25 3.64
CA GLU A 130 -2.84 -4.13 4.26
C GLU A 130 -1.48 -3.96 3.58
N VAL A 131 -1.21 -2.74 3.12
CA VAL A 131 0.08 -2.35 2.52
C VAL A 131 0.56 -1.11 3.28
N LYS A 132 1.71 -1.19 3.95
CA LYS A 132 2.23 -0.09 4.77
C LYS A 132 3.74 -0.12 4.88
N GLY A 133 4.31 1.01 5.31
CA GLY A 133 5.73 1.14 5.64
C GLY A 133 6.02 2.50 6.25
N ASP A 134 7.19 2.63 6.83
CA ASP A 134 7.73 3.89 7.31
C ASP A 134 8.69 4.47 6.28
N PHE A 135 8.56 5.77 6.00
CA PHE A 135 9.33 6.45 4.97
C PHE A 135 9.87 7.80 5.44
N GLN A 136 11.10 8.13 4.98
CA GLN A 136 11.65 9.48 4.94
C GLN A 136 11.70 9.90 3.47
N ALA A 137 10.79 10.76 3.06
CA ALA A 137 10.60 11.12 1.66
C ALA A 137 11.17 12.51 1.36
N PRO A 138 11.99 12.67 0.29
CA PRO A 138 12.36 13.99 -0.19
C PRO A 138 11.15 14.67 -0.80
N SER A 139 11.03 15.99 -0.58
CA SER A 139 9.90 16.78 -1.07
C SER A 139 10.32 18.08 -1.78
N ALA A 140 11.62 18.26 -2.03
CA ALA A 140 12.11 19.41 -2.79
C ALA A 140 11.63 19.35 -4.25
N ARG A 141 11.50 20.53 -4.91
CA ARG A 141 11.21 20.61 -6.33
C ARG A 141 12.11 19.65 -7.13
N GLY A 142 11.51 18.88 -8.03
CA GLY A 142 12.19 17.91 -8.87
C GLY A 142 12.50 16.58 -8.19
N THR A 143 12.01 16.33 -6.97
CA THR A 143 12.07 15.01 -6.33
C THR A 143 10.70 14.35 -6.39
N TRP A 144 10.66 13.08 -6.82
CA TRP A 144 9.42 12.35 -7.04
C TRP A 144 9.47 10.94 -6.45
N PRO A 145 9.52 10.83 -5.11
CA PRO A 145 9.43 9.55 -4.43
C PRO A 145 8.03 8.99 -4.49
N ALA A 146 7.91 7.66 -4.63
CA ALA A 146 6.64 6.97 -4.61
C ALA A 146 6.71 5.61 -3.90
N PHE A 147 5.59 5.24 -3.26
CA PHE A 147 5.25 3.91 -2.76
C PHE A 147 3.82 3.62 -3.23
N TRP A 148 3.68 2.71 -4.20
CA TRP A 148 2.48 2.63 -5.00
C TRP A 148 2.22 1.24 -5.58
N LEU A 149 0.99 1.03 -6.00
CA LEU A 149 0.50 -0.19 -6.64
C LEU A 149 0.14 0.11 -8.10
N THR A 150 0.54 -0.76 -9.03
CA THR A 150 0.16 -0.63 -10.44
C THR A 150 -0.12 -1.98 -11.08
N GLY A 151 -1.03 -2.01 -12.04
CA GLY A 151 -1.47 -3.23 -12.69
C GLY A 151 -0.36 -3.98 -13.42
N VAL A 152 -0.36 -5.31 -13.25
CA VAL A 152 0.62 -6.22 -13.89
C VAL A 152 0.35 -6.35 -15.39
N ASN A 153 -0.91 -6.50 -15.78
CA ASN A 153 -1.30 -6.85 -17.15
C ASN A 153 -1.74 -5.63 -17.98
N SER A 154 -1.99 -4.51 -17.31
CA SER A 154 -2.45 -3.27 -17.94
C SER A 154 -2.26 -2.09 -16.99
N TRP A 155 -2.19 -0.88 -17.53
CA TRP A 155 -2.38 0.35 -16.80
C TRP A 155 -3.65 1.07 -17.27
N PRO A 156 -4.51 1.51 -16.39
CA PRO A 156 -4.65 1.19 -14.98
C PRO A 156 -5.00 -0.28 -14.73
N PRO A 157 -5.06 -0.78 -13.48
CA PRO A 157 -5.27 -0.06 -12.21
C PRO A 157 -3.99 0.54 -11.62
N GLU A 158 -4.15 1.61 -10.81
CA GLU A 158 -3.04 2.20 -10.03
C GLU A 158 -3.57 2.79 -8.73
N SER A 159 -2.77 2.69 -7.65
CA SER A 159 -3.05 3.33 -6.37
C SER A 159 -1.77 3.83 -5.73
N ASP A 160 -1.65 5.16 -5.53
CA ASP A 160 -0.50 5.80 -4.90
C ASP A 160 -0.76 5.94 -3.40
N ILE A 161 0.10 5.33 -2.59
CA ILE A 161 0.01 5.35 -1.12
C ILE A 161 0.89 6.48 -0.55
N LEU A 162 2.06 6.66 -1.13
CA LEU A 162 2.93 7.81 -0.94
C LEU A 162 3.35 8.32 -2.30
N GLU A 163 3.12 9.59 -2.57
CA GLU A 163 3.65 10.27 -3.74
C GLU A 163 3.84 11.77 -3.44
N PHE A 164 5.08 12.24 -3.52
CA PHE A 164 5.39 13.67 -3.44
C PHE A 164 5.82 14.20 -4.81
N LYS A 165 5.30 15.36 -5.17
CA LYS A 165 5.53 16.00 -6.49
C LYS A 165 6.21 17.36 -6.34
N GLY A 166 7.37 17.37 -5.66
CA GLY A 166 8.21 18.57 -5.52
C GLY A 166 7.73 19.58 -4.47
N ASP A 167 6.84 19.18 -3.59
CA ASP A 167 6.43 19.92 -2.40
C ASP A 167 6.04 18.95 -1.25
N ASN A 168 5.63 19.48 -0.10
CA ASN A 168 5.31 18.68 1.10
C ASN A 168 3.88 18.12 1.12
N ARG A 169 3.22 17.98 -0.03
CA ARG A 169 1.88 17.39 -0.16
C ARG A 169 1.98 15.96 -0.67
N ASN A 170 1.44 15.01 0.11
CA ASN A 170 1.26 13.64 -0.34
C ASN A 170 0.02 13.54 -1.22
N TRP A 171 0.15 12.89 -2.37
CA TRP A 171 -0.93 12.62 -3.30
C TRP A 171 -1.35 11.16 -3.17
N PHE A 172 -2.53 10.92 -2.61
CA PHE A 172 -3.21 9.64 -2.77
C PHE A 172 -3.97 9.68 -4.09
N ASN A 173 -3.64 8.80 -5.03
CA ASN A 173 -4.38 8.68 -6.27
C ASN A 173 -4.89 7.25 -6.42
N THR A 174 -6.02 7.10 -7.12
CA THR A 174 -6.56 5.81 -7.55
C THR A 174 -7.05 5.97 -8.98
N PHE A 175 -6.29 5.43 -9.94
CA PHE A 175 -6.65 5.46 -11.36
C PHE A 175 -7.49 4.22 -11.69
N ARG A 176 -8.72 4.44 -12.11
CA ARG A 176 -9.63 3.42 -12.64
C ARG A 176 -9.52 3.30 -14.15
N THR A 177 -9.33 4.45 -14.83
CA THR A 177 -8.95 4.57 -16.24
C THR A 177 -7.91 5.68 -16.37
N SER A 178 -7.34 5.90 -17.56
CA SER A 178 -6.40 7.01 -17.80
C SER A 178 -7.01 8.40 -17.58
N SER A 179 -8.34 8.51 -17.54
CA SER A 179 -9.08 9.77 -17.37
C SER A 179 -10.04 9.75 -16.15
N ASP A 180 -10.15 8.63 -15.43
CA ASP A 180 -10.99 8.49 -14.23
C ASP A 180 -10.07 8.20 -13.03
N VAL A 181 -9.76 9.26 -12.27
CA VAL A 181 -8.87 9.23 -11.10
C VAL A 181 -9.51 9.94 -9.92
N ASP A 182 -9.49 9.28 -8.75
CA ASP A 182 -9.69 9.96 -7.47
C ASP A 182 -8.34 10.42 -6.93
N SER A 183 -8.27 11.67 -6.49
CA SER A 183 -7.06 12.24 -5.87
C SER A 183 -7.41 12.93 -4.55
N THR A 184 -6.71 12.56 -3.48
CA THR A 184 -6.76 13.27 -2.20
C THR A 184 -5.36 13.77 -1.85
N ILE A 185 -5.22 15.07 -1.67
CA ILE A 185 -3.93 15.73 -1.44
C ILE A 185 -3.86 16.16 0.03
N VAL A 186 -2.82 15.71 0.74
CA VAL A 186 -2.66 15.94 2.18
C VAL A 186 -1.29 16.55 2.46
N GLY A 187 -1.26 17.71 3.13
CA GLY A 187 0.00 18.29 3.63
C GLY A 187 0.63 17.39 4.70
N VAL A 188 1.93 17.14 4.57
CA VAL A 188 2.73 16.38 5.54
C VAL A 188 3.78 17.31 6.14
N SER A 189 3.80 17.43 7.47
CA SER A 189 4.84 18.18 8.14
C SER A 189 6.15 17.40 8.14
N SER A 190 7.22 18.02 7.63
CA SER A 190 8.56 17.41 7.61
C SER A 190 8.61 16.03 6.94
N PRO A 191 8.28 15.88 5.64
CA PRO A 191 8.28 14.58 4.97
C PRO A 191 9.62 13.83 5.05
N GLY A 192 10.73 14.54 5.24
CA GLY A 192 12.07 13.97 5.49
C GLY A 192 12.25 13.32 6.86
N SER A 193 11.29 13.44 7.78
CA SER A 193 11.21 12.63 9.00
C SER A 193 10.49 11.31 8.72
N TRP A 194 10.59 10.34 9.63
CA TRP A 194 9.88 9.08 9.51
C TRP A 194 8.38 9.30 9.70
N HIS A 195 7.60 8.88 8.70
CA HIS A 195 6.15 8.82 8.73
C HIS A 195 5.68 7.46 8.24
N ASN A 196 4.61 6.95 8.85
CA ASN A 196 3.96 5.72 8.39
C ASN A 196 2.91 6.04 7.33
N TYR A 197 3.00 5.38 6.17
CA TYR A 197 1.99 5.44 5.10
C TYR A 197 1.35 4.07 4.96
N ARG A 198 0.01 4.06 4.87
CA ARG A 198 -0.75 2.81 4.86
C ARG A 198 -1.95 2.91 3.94
N ALA A 199 -2.14 1.84 3.15
CA ALA A 199 -3.39 1.53 2.48
C ALA A 199 -4.02 0.28 3.09
N TRP A 200 -5.31 0.37 3.40
CA TRP A 200 -6.14 -0.76 3.76
C TRP A 200 -7.15 -0.97 2.62
N ILE A 201 -7.08 -2.13 1.96
CA ILE A 201 -7.85 -2.44 0.76
C ILE A 201 -8.87 -3.50 1.12
N THR A 202 -10.16 -3.23 0.87
CA THR A 202 -11.25 -4.15 1.19
C THR A 202 -12.13 -4.38 -0.03
N LYS A 203 -12.42 -5.65 -0.35
CA LYS A 203 -13.41 -6.03 -1.36
C LYS A 203 -14.81 -5.62 -0.88
N VAL A 204 -15.53 -4.83 -1.68
CA VAL A 204 -16.87 -4.32 -1.35
C VAL A 204 -17.96 -4.81 -2.28
N SER A 205 -17.59 -5.33 -3.46
CA SER A 205 -18.52 -5.94 -4.41
C SER A 205 -17.83 -7.08 -5.19
N ALA A 206 -18.53 -7.67 -6.15
CA ALA A 206 -17.93 -8.67 -7.05
C ALA A 206 -16.74 -8.11 -7.86
N THR A 207 -16.72 -6.80 -8.11
CA THR A 207 -15.74 -6.14 -8.99
C THR A 207 -14.92 -5.07 -8.31
N ASP A 208 -15.38 -4.52 -7.15
CA ASP A 208 -14.87 -3.27 -6.63
C ASP A 208 -14.24 -3.44 -5.25
N VAL A 209 -13.30 -2.54 -4.95
CA VAL A 209 -12.66 -2.43 -3.64
C VAL A 209 -12.74 -0.99 -3.12
N ASP A 210 -12.72 -0.83 -1.80
CA ASP A 210 -12.44 0.43 -1.13
C ASP A 210 -10.98 0.44 -0.67
N ILE A 211 -10.29 1.54 -0.92
CA ILE A 211 -8.92 1.77 -0.48
C ILE A 211 -8.92 2.90 0.54
N HIS A 212 -8.68 2.57 1.80
CA HIS A 212 -8.57 3.54 2.88
C HIS A 212 -7.11 3.91 3.08
N TYR A 213 -6.80 5.20 3.06
CA TYR A 213 -5.46 5.73 3.21
C TYR A 213 -5.24 6.36 4.58
N TYR A 214 -4.04 6.13 5.13
CA TYR A 214 -3.64 6.64 6.44
C TYR A 214 -2.22 7.21 6.38
N ILE A 215 -1.96 8.24 7.20
CA ILE A 215 -0.63 8.74 7.53
C ILE A 215 -0.54 8.76 9.05
N ASP A 216 0.51 8.15 9.62
CA ASP A 216 0.77 8.06 11.06
C ASP A 216 -0.44 7.53 11.85
N GLY A 217 -1.08 6.51 11.32
CA GLY A 217 -2.29 5.90 11.89
C GLY A 217 -3.57 6.73 11.76
N GLN A 218 -3.49 7.96 11.23
CA GLN A 218 -4.64 8.83 11.03
C GLN A 218 -5.27 8.60 9.65
N TRP A 219 -6.55 8.29 9.62
CA TRP A 219 -7.32 8.16 8.39
C TRP A 219 -7.32 9.49 7.61
N LYS A 220 -7.11 9.42 6.29
CA LYS A 220 -7.05 10.57 5.39
C LYS A 220 -8.10 10.55 4.31
N ALA A 221 -8.34 9.38 3.70
CA ALA A 221 -9.28 9.25 2.59
C ALA A 221 -9.77 7.81 2.43
N VAL A 222 -10.87 7.66 1.70
CA VAL A 222 -11.27 6.41 1.05
C VAL A 222 -11.51 6.69 -0.43
N HIS A 223 -10.96 5.84 -1.31
CA HIS A 223 -11.24 5.86 -2.74
C HIS A 223 -11.98 4.59 -3.16
N HIS A 224 -13.04 4.74 -3.94
CA HIS A 224 -13.80 3.62 -4.50
C HIS A 224 -13.17 3.17 -5.82
N ALA A 225 -12.42 2.08 -5.76
CA ALA A 225 -11.67 1.54 -6.90
C ALA A 225 -12.51 0.49 -7.65
N ARG A 226 -13.33 0.96 -8.59
CA ARG A 226 -14.17 0.10 -9.42
C ARG A 226 -13.33 -0.77 -10.34
N GLY A 227 -13.67 -2.07 -10.42
CA GLY A 227 -13.03 -3.02 -11.32
C GLY A 227 -11.64 -3.48 -10.89
N PHE A 228 -11.24 -3.32 -9.62
CA PHE A 228 -9.94 -3.75 -9.11
C PHE A 228 -9.92 -5.21 -8.64
N VAL A 229 -11.07 -5.82 -8.33
CA VAL A 229 -11.13 -7.23 -7.91
C VAL A 229 -10.58 -8.14 -9.02
N GLY A 230 -9.69 -9.06 -8.65
CA GLY A 230 -9.03 -10.01 -9.54
C GLY A 230 -7.89 -9.43 -10.37
N LYS A 231 -7.60 -8.13 -10.27
CA LYS A 231 -6.47 -7.52 -10.99
C LYS A 231 -5.20 -7.58 -10.15
N PRO A 232 -4.17 -8.29 -10.61
CA PRO A 232 -2.89 -8.31 -9.93
C PRO A 232 -2.19 -6.96 -10.07
N MET A 233 -1.55 -6.50 -8.97
CA MET A 233 -0.82 -5.25 -8.92
C MET A 233 0.58 -5.46 -8.36
N TRP A 234 1.59 -4.86 -9.00
CA TRP A 234 2.94 -4.72 -8.47
C TRP A 234 2.95 -3.67 -7.37
N LEU A 235 3.67 -3.94 -6.28
CA LEU A 235 4.02 -2.91 -5.29
C LEU A 235 5.43 -2.41 -5.61
N ILE A 236 5.58 -1.08 -5.70
CA ILE A 236 6.82 -0.43 -6.12
C ILE A 236 7.23 0.64 -5.11
N ILE A 237 8.52 0.72 -4.83
CA ILE A 237 9.17 1.83 -4.10
C ILE A 237 10.22 2.40 -5.05
N ASN A 238 10.12 3.68 -5.41
CA ASN A 238 11.08 4.32 -6.30
C ASN A 238 11.33 5.77 -5.96
N LEU A 239 12.49 6.26 -6.33
CA LEU A 239 12.82 7.68 -6.32
C LEU A 239 12.97 8.16 -7.77
N GLN A 240 11.89 8.64 -8.37
CA GLN A 240 11.93 9.30 -9.66
C GLN A 240 12.33 10.77 -9.48
N MET A 241 12.78 11.41 -10.55
CA MET A 241 13.21 12.80 -10.52
C MET A 241 12.53 13.58 -11.65
N GLU A 242 12.29 14.85 -11.38
CA GLU A 242 11.67 15.80 -12.32
C GLU A 242 10.27 15.33 -12.81
N GLY A 243 9.91 15.48 -14.07
CA GLY A 243 8.57 15.15 -14.53
C GLY A 243 7.49 15.94 -13.80
N SER A 244 6.54 15.23 -13.19
CA SER A 244 5.43 15.86 -12.43
C SER A 244 5.87 16.63 -11.20
N SER A 245 7.11 16.44 -10.72
CA SER A 245 7.65 17.17 -9.56
C SER A 245 8.37 18.48 -9.92
N GLY A 246 8.39 18.83 -11.21
CA GLY A 246 9.03 20.04 -11.72
C GLY A 246 10.51 19.87 -12.03
N SER A 247 11.05 20.84 -12.77
CA SER A 247 12.45 20.89 -13.19
C SER A 247 12.99 22.32 -13.03
N PRO A 248 14.30 22.53 -12.80
CA PRO A 248 15.31 21.51 -12.53
C PRO A 248 15.15 20.90 -11.13
N GLY A 249 15.54 19.64 -10.99
CA GLY A 249 15.67 18.99 -9.70
C GLY A 249 17.00 19.31 -9.00
N PRO A 250 17.24 18.77 -7.79
CA PRO A 250 18.44 19.01 -7.00
C PRO A 250 19.72 18.65 -7.74
N SER A 251 20.78 19.44 -7.53
CA SER A 251 22.12 19.14 -8.04
C SER A 251 22.90 18.18 -7.13
N ALA A 252 22.57 18.18 -5.83
CA ALA A 252 23.14 17.26 -4.84
C ALA A 252 22.37 15.94 -4.82
N ASP A 253 23.00 14.90 -4.27
CA ASP A 253 22.38 13.60 -4.07
C ASP A 253 21.09 13.75 -3.23
N THR A 254 20.08 13.03 -3.64
CA THR A 254 18.78 12.97 -2.98
C THR A 254 18.52 11.56 -2.48
N TYR A 255 17.96 11.44 -1.28
CA TYR A 255 17.75 10.15 -0.63
C TYR A 255 16.28 9.97 -0.27
N TYR A 256 15.77 8.80 -0.57
CA TYR A 256 14.47 8.29 -0.15
C TYR A 256 14.68 7.00 0.65
N ARG A 257 14.14 6.94 1.86
CA ARG A 257 14.38 5.80 2.75
C ARG A 257 13.07 5.14 3.14
N ALA A 258 13.12 3.81 3.27
CA ALA A 258 12.00 2.98 3.70
C ALA A 258 12.47 1.95 4.73
N ARG A 259 11.59 1.63 5.69
CA ARG A 259 11.76 0.53 6.64
C ARG A 259 10.40 -0.02 7.06
N ASP A 260 10.42 -1.15 7.74
CA ASP A 260 9.21 -1.77 8.29
C ASP A 260 8.08 -1.92 7.26
N VAL A 261 8.45 -2.13 5.97
CA VAL A 261 7.48 -2.32 4.89
C VAL A 261 6.82 -3.68 5.08
N TYR A 262 5.50 -3.65 5.17
CA TYR A 262 4.68 -4.81 5.42
C TYR A 262 3.54 -4.91 4.41
N VAL A 263 3.34 -6.10 3.89
CA VAL A 263 2.14 -6.47 3.15
C VAL A 263 1.53 -7.70 3.79
N GLY A 264 0.25 -7.60 4.10
CA GLY A 264 -0.53 -8.71 4.64
C GLY A 264 -1.89 -8.80 3.96
N ARG A 265 -2.49 -10.00 4.07
CA ARG A 265 -3.82 -10.27 3.53
C ARG A 265 -4.64 -11.13 4.50
N SER A 266 -5.95 -10.97 4.51
CA SER A 266 -6.83 -11.84 5.27
C SER A 266 -7.51 -12.85 4.37
N ARG A 267 -7.66 -14.08 4.87
CA ARG A 267 -8.40 -15.15 4.23
C ARG A 267 -9.85 -15.12 4.70
N ASN A 268 -10.81 -15.27 3.79
CA ASN A 268 -12.17 -15.65 4.14
C ASN A 268 -12.21 -17.16 4.39
N TYR A 269 -12.90 -17.56 5.45
CA TYR A 269 -13.26 -18.94 5.75
C TYR A 269 -14.74 -19.17 5.53
#